data_2611496113c82704d504fa3d283a4f0a
#
_entry.id   2611496113c82704d504fa3d283a4f0a
#
_cell.length_a   1.000
_cell.length_b   1.000
_cell.length_c   1.000
_cell.angle_alpha   90.00
_cell.angle_beta   90.00
_cell.angle_gamma   90.00
#
_symmetry.space_group_name_H-M   'P 1'
#
loop_
_entity.id
_entity.type
_entity.pdbx_description
1 polymer ?
#
loop_
_entity_poly.entity_id
_entity_poly.type
_entity_poly.pdbx_seq_one_letter_code
_entity_poly.pdbx_strand_id
1 'polypeptide(L)'
;MRPSWTWGVGLGAGALVAAWGLFAPWAFLGLGLLPFLRLPFALGFGLVLARALFFPLPEPPWGAAVEGVFAVRGGFTRAEGHLLWVSHYPPLPDGRYRLRGRIAPPQGRTNPGGFDQRAWLLSRGAKGVLRAESAEPLGPLPDWREGFRERLGAGLSLEAREVVEGLVLGDKGGLETAYPLFQRAGLAHLLALSGLHVGVLVGFAVLGLYPLGRWRYLLALALLPFYLLLAGPSPSLVRASLMAGLSLLGLFLGLGGAGVVQALGLALFLQLLLRPEALLGLGFQLSYLAVLGLALVLPALRLPPGPRGYLLGGVAASLAVQAFLLPLLLHRFGFAPLLAPLANLLALPLVALLVPLGFLKLFLGALPAPLVEPLARGLLLLAGLAAQGPLLRWGEIAPPGFALYYLGLLPLLFALHRRLPWRRALLLASLPALAGLLAAWPKPLDVGQGDALLARMGGGEVLVDGGRAEKGEAVVRALRALGVEALELLVATHPDADHYGGLFRVIEEVPVGLALRAPGFPEDHPLAEALRARGVPVVRAGAGTRLKVGQGEVRVLWPEALSGDDNQAGPALLLVFGRGRA
;
A
#
# COMPACT_ATOMS: atom_id res chain seq x y z
N MET A 1 33.96 -7.53 22.82
CA MET A 1 33.60 -6.53 21.78
C MET A 1 33.37 -7.24 20.47
N ARG A 2 32.19 -7.20 19.90
CA ARG A 2 31.86 -7.95 18.68
C ARG A 2 31.75 -6.97 17.51
N PRO A 3 32.75 -6.86 16.61
CA PRO A 3 32.75 -5.92 15.50
C PRO A 3 31.73 -6.26 14.41
N SER A 4 31.18 -7.48 14.42
CA SER A 4 30.39 -8.04 13.30
C SER A 4 29.02 -7.43 13.04
N TRP A 5 28.38 -6.84 14.04
CA TRP A 5 27.04 -6.28 13.84
C TRP A 5 26.99 -4.88 13.20
N THR A 6 28.09 -4.19 13.10
CA THR A 6 28.12 -2.85 12.52
C THR A 6 28.14 -2.86 11.00
N TRP A 7 28.61 -3.95 10.37
CA TRP A 7 28.75 -4.03 8.92
C TRP A 7 27.40 -4.09 8.19
N GLY A 8 26.53 -5.03 8.53
CA GLY A 8 25.22 -5.15 7.87
C GLY A 8 24.36 -3.91 8.07
N VAL A 9 24.34 -3.36 9.29
CA VAL A 9 23.60 -2.13 9.59
C VAL A 9 24.19 -0.93 8.86
N GLY A 10 25.52 -0.78 8.84
CA GLY A 10 26.20 0.31 8.15
C GLY A 10 25.98 0.27 6.65
N LEU A 11 26.16 -0.89 6.00
CA LEU A 11 25.90 -1.07 4.57
C LEU A 11 24.45 -0.76 4.22
N GLY A 12 23.49 -1.27 4.99
CA GLY A 12 22.07 -1.02 4.78
C GLY A 12 21.68 0.45 4.94
N ALA A 13 22.19 1.12 5.96
CA ALA A 13 21.95 2.55 6.19
C ALA A 13 22.55 3.41 5.07
N GLY A 14 23.79 3.12 4.65
CA GLY A 14 24.42 3.82 3.53
C GLY A 14 23.67 3.63 2.22
N ALA A 15 23.25 2.41 1.94
CA ALA A 15 22.44 2.08 0.78
C ALA A 15 21.10 2.83 0.77
N LEU A 16 20.44 2.91 1.92
CA LEU A 16 19.17 3.63 2.08
C LEU A 16 19.33 5.12 1.80
N VAL A 17 20.37 5.77 2.35
CA VAL A 17 20.62 7.20 2.12
C VAL A 17 20.96 7.47 0.66
N ALA A 18 21.78 6.61 0.02
CA ALA A 18 22.08 6.74 -1.40
C ALA A 18 20.83 6.59 -2.28
N ALA A 19 20.05 5.55 -2.07
CA ALA A 19 18.83 5.31 -2.84
C ALA A 19 17.80 6.42 -2.63
N TRP A 20 17.64 6.92 -1.41
CA TRP A 20 16.74 8.05 -1.13
C TRP A 20 17.22 9.34 -1.80
N GLY A 21 18.53 9.63 -1.76
CA GLY A 21 19.11 10.81 -2.38
C GLY A 21 18.87 10.89 -3.89
N LEU A 22 18.75 9.74 -4.58
CA LEU A 22 18.42 9.69 -6.01
C LEU A 22 17.01 10.23 -6.32
N PHE A 23 16.06 10.08 -5.39
CA PHE A 23 14.66 10.50 -5.57
C PHE A 23 14.32 11.79 -4.81
N ALA A 24 15.15 12.17 -3.85
CA ALA A 24 15.01 13.37 -3.01
C ALA A 24 16.40 13.99 -2.76
N PRO A 25 16.92 14.82 -3.68
CA PRO A 25 18.30 15.35 -3.60
C PRO A 25 18.65 16.05 -2.29
N TRP A 26 17.66 16.64 -1.59
CA TRP A 26 17.85 17.24 -0.28
C TRP A 26 18.32 16.24 0.81
N ALA A 27 18.09 14.93 0.62
CA ALA A 27 18.58 13.90 1.53
C ALA A 27 20.13 13.84 1.55
N PHE A 28 20.80 14.32 0.51
CA PHE A 28 22.26 14.45 0.49
C PHE A 28 22.82 15.51 1.46
N LEU A 29 21.98 16.40 2.00
CA LEU A 29 22.39 17.30 3.09
C LEU A 29 22.84 16.53 4.33
N GLY A 30 22.37 15.30 4.52
CA GLY A 30 22.85 14.37 5.55
C GLY A 30 24.29 13.90 5.37
N LEU A 31 24.91 14.15 4.21
CA LEU A 31 26.33 13.85 3.95
C LEU A 31 27.29 14.70 4.80
N GLY A 32 26.83 15.80 5.40
CA GLY A 32 27.58 16.54 6.42
C GLY A 32 27.92 15.69 7.67
N LEU A 33 27.28 14.53 7.84
CA LEU A 33 27.58 13.53 8.87
C LEU A 33 28.67 12.53 8.44
N LEU A 34 29.18 12.59 7.21
CA LEU A 34 30.20 11.68 6.67
C LEU A 34 31.42 11.46 7.57
N PRO A 35 31.99 12.50 8.26
CA PRO A 35 33.13 12.30 9.14
C PRO A 35 32.88 11.33 10.29
N PHE A 36 31.62 11.14 10.66
CA PHE A 36 31.19 10.25 11.73
C PHE A 36 30.77 8.86 11.23
N LEU A 37 30.79 8.64 9.92
CA LEU A 37 30.30 7.41 9.30
C LEU A 37 31.43 6.39 9.18
N ARG A 38 31.17 5.19 9.70
CA ARG A 38 32.09 4.06 9.61
C ARG A 38 32.19 3.56 8.17
N LEU A 39 33.33 2.95 7.83
CA LEU A 39 33.60 2.38 6.49
C LEU A 39 32.41 1.58 5.88
N PRO A 40 31.68 0.72 6.62
CA PRO A 40 30.52 0.01 6.03
C PRO A 40 29.43 0.91 5.49
N PHE A 41 29.14 2.05 6.15
CA PHE A 41 28.16 3.01 5.64
C PHE A 41 28.66 3.65 4.34
N ALA A 42 29.90 4.12 4.31
CA ALA A 42 30.48 4.74 3.11
C ALA A 42 30.51 3.79 1.91
N LEU A 43 30.83 2.52 2.14
CA LEU A 43 30.79 1.46 1.12
C LEU A 43 29.35 1.21 0.62
N GLY A 44 28.38 1.06 1.52
CA GLY A 44 26.99 0.88 1.14
C GLY A 44 26.43 2.06 0.34
N PHE A 45 26.72 3.27 0.77
CA PHE A 45 26.37 4.49 0.08
C PHE A 45 27.02 4.57 -1.31
N GLY A 46 28.34 4.43 -1.38
CA GLY A 46 29.11 4.58 -2.63
C GLY A 46 28.73 3.52 -3.66
N LEU A 47 28.56 2.25 -3.25
CA LEU A 47 28.20 1.16 -4.17
C LEU A 47 26.80 1.33 -4.76
N VAL A 48 25.79 1.72 -3.97
CA VAL A 48 24.43 1.93 -4.49
C VAL A 48 24.38 3.18 -5.37
N LEU A 49 25.09 4.25 -5.00
CA LEU A 49 25.17 5.45 -5.83
C LEU A 49 25.87 5.14 -7.15
N ALA A 50 27.01 4.44 -7.13
CA ALA A 50 27.70 4.02 -8.33
C ALA A 50 26.82 3.14 -9.22
N ARG A 51 26.10 2.15 -8.64
CA ARG A 51 25.15 1.32 -9.36
C ARG A 51 24.10 2.15 -10.10
N ALA A 52 23.54 3.16 -9.43
CA ALA A 52 22.49 4.00 -10.00
C ALA A 52 23.02 4.95 -11.09
N LEU A 53 24.24 5.48 -10.94
CA LEU A 53 24.86 6.37 -11.91
C LEU A 53 25.39 5.63 -13.15
N PHE A 54 26.04 4.48 -12.96
CA PHE A 54 26.66 3.76 -14.07
C PHE A 54 25.70 2.78 -14.79
N PHE A 55 24.63 2.37 -14.14
CA PHE A 55 23.66 1.43 -14.70
C PHE A 55 22.22 1.91 -14.46
N PRO A 56 21.85 3.12 -14.92
CA PRO A 56 20.47 3.61 -14.78
C PRO A 56 19.51 2.73 -15.59
N LEU A 57 18.25 2.73 -15.21
CA LEU A 57 17.20 2.16 -16.07
C LEU A 57 17.19 2.94 -17.40
N PRO A 58 17.20 2.25 -18.55
CA PRO A 58 17.18 2.94 -19.84
C PRO A 58 15.90 3.75 -20.03
N GLU A 59 16.02 4.88 -20.73
CA GLU A 59 14.88 5.71 -21.10
C GLU A 59 14.15 5.11 -22.31
N PRO A 60 12.82 4.90 -22.22
CA PRO A 60 12.04 4.46 -23.36
C PRO A 60 11.98 5.51 -24.47
N PRO A 61 11.82 5.14 -25.74
CA PRO A 61 11.63 6.07 -26.83
C PRO A 61 10.22 6.68 -26.78
N TRP A 62 10.09 7.82 -26.11
CA TRP A 62 8.81 8.48 -25.91
C TRP A 62 8.13 8.86 -27.24
N GLY A 63 6.83 8.58 -27.37
CA GLY A 63 6.06 8.85 -28.57
C GLY A 63 6.19 7.79 -29.67
N ALA A 64 7.15 6.85 -29.55
CA ALA A 64 7.32 5.81 -30.55
C ALA A 64 6.07 4.95 -30.69
N ALA A 65 5.67 4.72 -31.94
CA ALA A 65 4.63 3.77 -32.26
C ALA A 65 5.16 2.34 -32.15
N VAL A 66 4.40 1.48 -31.52
CA VAL A 66 4.72 0.06 -31.33
C VAL A 66 3.59 -0.76 -31.94
N GLU A 67 3.94 -1.70 -32.81
CA GLU A 67 3.00 -2.67 -33.37
C GLU A 67 3.68 -4.05 -33.43
N GLY A 68 2.99 -5.07 -32.95
CA GLY A 68 3.54 -6.42 -32.94
C GLY A 68 2.78 -7.39 -32.05
N VAL A 69 3.35 -8.58 -31.92
CA VAL A 69 2.83 -9.64 -31.04
C VAL A 69 3.60 -9.61 -29.73
N PHE A 70 2.87 -9.42 -28.63
CA PHE A 70 3.43 -9.26 -27.31
C PHE A 70 2.81 -10.22 -26.30
N ALA A 71 3.64 -10.67 -25.35
CA ALA A 71 3.18 -11.35 -24.15
C ALA A 71 2.90 -10.33 -23.05
N VAL A 72 1.67 -10.27 -22.57
CA VAL A 72 1.25 -9.44 -21.44
C VAL A 72 1.16 -10.33 -20.21
N ARG A 73 1.89 -9.98 -19.14
CA ARG A 73 1.83 -10.66 -17.84
C ARG A 73 1.70 -9.65 -16.71
N GLY A 74 0.67 -9.79 -15.86
CA GLY A 74 0.38 -8.85 -14.77
C GLY A 74 0.27 -7.40 -15.27
N GLY A 75 -0.23 -7.19 -16.50
CA GLY A 75 -0.33 -5.89 -17.15
C GLY A 75 0.98 -5.36 -17.74
N PHE A 76 2.09 -6.10 -17.71
CA PHE A 76 3.37 -5.69 -18.27
C PHE A 76 3.71 -6.43 -19.55
N THR A 77 4.43 -5.75 -20.45
CA THR A 77 5.02 -6.33 -21.66
C THR A 77 6.43 -5.79 -21.87
N ARG A 78 7.18 -6.42 -22.79
CA ARG A 78 8.46 -5.90 -23.27
C ARG A 78 8.34 -5.47 -24.72
N ALA A 79 8.61 -4.20 -24.97
CA ALA A 79 8.68 -3.63 -26.31
C ALA A 79 9.88 -2.68 -26.38
N GLU A 80 10.53 -2.64 -27.55
CA GLU A 80 11.73 -1.82 -27.83
C GLU A 80 12.83 -1.98 -26.75
N GLY A 81 13.00 -3.19 -26.21
CA GLY A 81 13.97 -3.47 -25.15
C GLY A 81 13.57 -3.01 -23.74
N HIS A 82 12.42 -2.37 -23.58
CA HIS A 82 11.95 -1.81 -22.32
C HIS A 82 10.81 -2.63 -21.71
N LEU A 83 10.77 -2.67 -20.38
CA LEU A 83 9.61 -3.16 -19.63
C LEU A 83 8.58 -2.04 -19.54
N LEU A 84 7.39 -2.26 -20.09
CA LEU A 84 6.32 -1.27 -20.17
C LEU A 84 5.05 -1.80 -19.51
N TRP A 85 4.29 -0.91 -18.86
CA TRP A 85 2.92 -1.19 -18.45
C TRP A 85 1.96 -1.00 -19.61
N VAL A 86 1.09 -1.97 -19.87
CA VAL A 86 0.08 -1.86 -20.93
C VAL A 86 -1.16 -1.17 -20.36
N SER A 87 -1.45 0.01 -20.88
CA SER A 87 -2.66 0.77 -20.56
C SER A 87 -3.70 0.53 -21.64
N HIS A 88 -4.75 -0.19 -21.29
CA HIS A 88 -5.89 -0.53 -22.14
C HIS A 88 -7.15 -0.60 -21.27
N TYR A 89 -8.32 -0.31 -21.83
CA TYR A 89 -9.60 -0.48 -21.15
C TYR A 89 -10.53 -1.37 -21.98
N PRO A 90 -11.08 -2.44 -21.41
CA PRO A 90 -10.78 -2.98 -20.08
C PRO A 90 -9.33 -3.48 -19.93
N PRO A 91 -8.79 -3.66 -18.69
CA PRO A 91 -7.45 -4.18 -18.49
C PRO A 91 -7.26 -5.54 -19.17
N LEU A 92 -6.10 -5.73 -19.80
CA LEU A 92 -5.82 -6.97 -20.52
C LEU A 92 -5.43 -8.09 -19.53
N PRO A 93 -6.10 -9.25 -19.58
CA PRO A 93 -5.66 -10.47 -18.87
C PRO A 93 -4.27 -10.93 -19.35
N ASP A 94 -3.65 -11.83 -18.59
CA ASP A 94 -2.42 -12.46 -19.00
C ASP A 94 -2.64 -13.26 -20.30
N GLY A 95 -1.85 -12.95 -21.35
CA GLY A 95 -2.08 -13.54 -22.66
C GLY A 95 -1.09 -13.05 -23.71
N ARG A 96 -1.21 -13.62 -24.90
CA ARG A 96 -0.56 -13.13 -26.12
C ARG A 96 -1.53 -12.25 -26.87
N TYR A 97 -1.05 -11.06 -27.26
CA TYR A 97 -1.85 -10.06 -27.95
C TYR A 97 -1.09 -9.49 -29.14
N ARG A 98 -1.82 -9.17 -30.22
CA ARG A 98 -1.34 -8.23 -31.22
C ARG A 98 -1.72 -6.84 -30.69
N LEU A 99 -0.71 -6.06 -30.31
CA LEU A 99 -0.90 -4.71 -29.76
C LEU A 99 -0.43 -3.69 -30.77
N ARG A 100 -1.19 -2.60 -30.88
CA ARG A 100 -0.79 -1.37 -31.53
C ARG A 100 -1.00 -0.21 -30.57
N GLY A 101 -0.01 0.67 -30.44
CA GLY A 101 -0.09 1.79 -29.52
C GLY A 101 1.16 2.65 -29.51
N ARG A 102 1.26 3.53 -28.52
CA ARG A 102 2.40 4.44 -28.37
C ARG A 102 3.00 4.38 -26.97
N ILE A 103 4.32 4.53 -26.91
CA ILE A 103 5.04 4.61 -25.62
C ILE A 103 4.86 6.01 -25.06
N ALA A 104 4.34 6.09 -23.83
CA ALA A 104 4.10 7.33 -23.12
C ALA A 104 4.78 7.34 -21.73
N PRO A 105 5.16 8.53 -21.21
CA PRO A 105 5.63 8.65 -19.85
C PRO A 105 4.50 8.32 -18.85
N PRO A 106 4.83 7.70 -17.71
CA PRO A 106 3.87 7.45 -16.65
C PRO A 106 3.45 8.75 -15.97
N GLN A 107 2.21 8.79 -15.52
CA GLN A 107 1.71 9.94 -14.74
C GLN A 107 2.24 9.89 -13.31
N GLY A 108 2.71 11.05 -12.81
CA GLY A 108 2.98 11.23 -11.40
C GLY A 108 1.66 11.36 -10.61
N ARG A 109 1.80 11.52 -9.31
CA ARG A 109 0.67 11.77 -8.44
C ARG A 109 0.19 13.22 -8.62
N THR A 110 -1.08 13.41 -8.92
CA THR A 110 -1.71 14.72 -9.12
C THR A 110 -2.58 15.15 -7.93
N ASN A 111 -3.26 14.19 -7.28
CA ASN A 111 -4.15 14.44 -6.15
C ASN A 111 -3.58 13.93 -4.81
N PRO A 112 -3.97 14.53 -3.67
CA PRO A 112 -3.79 13.90 -2.35
C PRO A 112 -4.36 12.48 -2.35
N GLY A 113 -3.65 11.53 -1.73
CA GLY A 113 -4.04 10.11 -1.74
C GLY A 113 -4.05 9.44 -3.11
N GLY A 114 -3.76 10.18 -4.19
CA GLY A 114 -3.76 9.68 -5.55
C GLY A 114 -2.69 8.62 -5.80
N PHE A 115 -2.92 7.77 -6.78
CA PHE A 115 -1.97 6.75 -7.20
C PHE A 115 -0.81 7.37 -7.98
N ASP A 116 0.42 7.17 -7.51
CA ASP A 116 1.63 7.56 -8.21
C ASP A 116 2.08 6.43 -9.14
N GLN A 117 1.59 6.48 -10.41
CA GLN A 117 1.94 5.48 -11.41
C GLN A 117 3.45 5.47 -11.69
N ARG A 118 4.10 6.65 -11.69
CA ARG A 118 5.53 6.76 -11.95
C ARG A 118 6.35 6.04 -10.89
N ALA A 119 6.12 6.33 -9.61
CA ALA A 119 6.80 5.67 -8.51
C ALA A 119 6.52 4.16 -8.48
N TRP A 120 5.28 3.76 -8.76
CA TRP A 120 4.87 2.36 -8.81
C TRP A 120 5.56 1.59 -9.94
N LEU A 121 5.64 2.15 -11.13
CA LEU A 121 6.34 1.53 -12.27
C LEU A 121 7.84 1.44 -12.03
N LEU A 122 8.47 2.53 -11.56
CA LEU A 122 9.89 2.54 -11.22
C LEU A 122 10.20 1.44 -10.20
N SER A 123 9.39 1.28 -9.16
CA SER A 123 9.58 0.22 -8.16
C SER A 123 9.57 -1.20 -8.74
N ARG A 124 8.98 -1.37 -9.94
CA ARG A 124 8.94 -2.62 -10.70
C ARG A 124 10.00 -2.70 -11.80
N GLY A 125 10.82 -1.66 -11.97
CA GLY A 125 11.85 -1.58 -13.00
C GLY A 125 11.30 -1.19 -14.38
N ALA A 126 10.11 -0.61 -14.43
CA ALA A 126 9.52 -0.06 -15.64
C ALA A 126 9.54 1.47 -15.61
N LYS A 127 9.82 2.12 -16.73
CA LYS A 127 9.79 3.59 -16.84
C LYS A 127 8.67 4.10 -17.73
N GLY A 128 8.04 3.25 -18.54
CA GLY A 128 7.09 3.67 -19.55
C GLY A 128 5.76 2.93 -19.50
N VAL A 129 4.79 3.52 -20.18
CA VAL A 129 3.45 3.00 -20.40
C VAL A 129 3.25 2.81 -21.90
N LEU A 130 2.85 1.62 -22.33
CA LEU A 130 2.34 1.39 -23.68
C LEU A 130 0.83 1.69 -23.65
N ARG A 131 0.44 2.82 -24.22
CA ARG A 131 -0.97 3.14 -24.43
C ARG A 131 -1.45 2.37 -25.65
N ALA A 132 -2.12 1.25 -25.41
CA ALA A 132 -2.64 0.40 -26.47
C ALA A 132 -3.91 1.02 -27.05
N GLU A 133 -3.86 1.33 -28.35
CA GLU A 133 -4.99 1.81 -29.17
C GLU A 133 -5.85 0.63 -29.62
N SER A 134 -5.21 -0.52 -29.88
CA SER A 134 -5.89 -1.78 -30.17
C SER A 134 -5.18 -2.96 -29.54
N ALA A 135 -5.95 -3.98 -29.13
CA ALA A 135 -5.47 -5.21 -28.53
C ALA A 135 -6.31 -6.39 -29.04
N GLU A 136 -5.70 -7.21 -29.91
CA GLU A 136 -6.32 -8.43 -30.45
C GLU A 136 -5.78 -9.64 -29.70
N PRO A 137 -6.61 -10.43 -28.97
CA PRO A 137 -6.13 -11.60 -28.24
C PRO A 137 -5.74 -12.71 -29.21
N LEU A 138 -4.56 -13.29 -29.01
CA LEU A 138 -4.03 -14.41 -29.80
C LEU A 138 -4.03 -15.73 -29.05
N GLY A 139 -4.28 -15.68 -27.74
CA GLY A 139 -4.36 -16.87 -26.89
C GLY A 139 -3.68 -16.71 -25.54
N PRO A 140 -3.88 -17.69 -24.64
CA PRO A 140 -3.28 -17.69 -23.32
C PRO A 140 -1.76 -17.87 -23.37
N LEU A 141 -1.07 -17.40 -22.32
CA LEU A 141 0.34 -17.72 -22.11
C LEU A 141 0.46 -19.09 -21.43
N PRO A 142 1.46 -19.92 -21.79
CA PRO A 142 1.75 -21.13 -21.03
C PRO A 142 2.07 -20.75 -19.57
N ASP A 143 1.31 -21.31 -18.63
CA ASP A 143 1.58 -21.16 -17.21
C ASP A 143 1.99 -22.52 -16.61
N TRP A 144 3.29 -22.71 -16.39
CA TRP A 144 3.83 -23.91 -15.75
C TRP A 144 3.31 -24.10 -14.31
N ARG A 145 2.72 -23.07 -13.70
CA ARG A 145 2.13 -23.11 -12.36
C ARG A 145 0.71 -23.65 -12.34
N GLU A 146 0.08 -23.85 -13.52
CA GLU A 146 -1.31 -24.30 -13.61
C GLU A 146 -1.53 -25.63 -12.89
N GLY A 147 -0.66 -26.61 -13.10
CA GLY A 147 -0.74 -27.89 -12.39
C GLY A 147 -0.57 -27.77 -10.88
N PHE A 148 0.15 -26.74 -10.38
CA PHE A 148 0.22 -26.45 -8.94
C PHE A 148 -1.06 -25.81 -8.43
N ARG A 149 -1.70 -24.89 -9.19
CA ARG A 149 -3.00 -24.32 -8.85
C ARG A 149 -4.10 -25.37 -8.78
N GLU A 150 -4.18 -26.25 -9.77
CA GLU A 150 -5.15 -27.35 -9.77
C GLU A 150 -5.01 -28.23 -8.53
N ARG A 151 -3.80 -28.62 -8.16
CA ARG A 151 -3.53 -29.41 -6.95
C ARG A 151 -3.88 -28.65 -5.67
N LEU A 152 -3.57 -27.35 -5.60
CA LEU A 152 -3.96 -26.52 -4.45
C LEU A 152 -5.47 -26.41 -4.31
N GLY A 153 -6.19 -26.21 -5.41
CA GLY A 153 -7.65 -26.08 -5.42
C GLY A 153 -8.41 -27.40 -5.22
N ALA A 154 -7.74 -28.56 -5.46
CA ALA A 154 -8.41 -29.85 -5.43
C ALA A 154 -9.10 -30.14 -4.11
N GLY A 155 -10.42 -30.40 -4.14
CA GLY A 155 -11.23 -30.71 -2.98
C GLY A 155 -11.55 -29.53 -2.06
N LEU A 156 -11.34 -28.29 -2.49
CA LEU A 156 -11.68 -27.07 -1.76
C LEU A 156 -12.85 -26.35 -2.43
N SER A 157 -13.64 -25.63 -1.62
CA SER A 157 -14.58 -24.63 -2.13
C SER A 157 -13.84 -23.49 -2.82
N LEU A 158 -14.54 -22.71 -3.66
CA LEU A 158 -13.93 -21.59 -4.38
C LEU A 158 -13.26 -20.59 -3.43
N GLU A 159 -13.96 -20.18 -2.38
CA GLU A 159 -13.46 -19.22 -1.40
C GLU A 159 -12.20 -19.72 -0.65
N ALA A 160 -12.22 -21.00 -0.22
CA ALA A 160 -11.07 -21.60 0.45
C ALA A 160 -9.87 -21.77 -0.50
N ARG A 161 -10.13 -22.12 -1.76
CA ARG A 161 -9.14 -22.22 -2.82
C ARG A 161 -8.43 -20.89 -3.03
N GLU A 162 -9.17 -19.79 -3.20
CA GLU A 162 -8.63 -18.43 -3.40
C GLU A 162 -7.72 -18.00 -2.24
N VAL A 163 -8.14 -18.27 -1.00
CA VAL A 163 -7.32 -17.99 0.20
C VAL A 163 -6.03 -18.80 0.18
N VAL A 164 -6.08 -20.09 -0.13
CA VAL A 164 -4.90 -20.96 -0.14
C VAL A 164 -3.96 -20.61 -1.28
N GLU A 165 -4.47 -20.30 -2.47
CA GLU A 165 -3.68 -19.82 -3.60
C GLU A 165 -3.00 -18.48 -3.26
N GLY A 166 -3.71 -17.57 -2.60
CA GLY A 166 -3.13 -16.32 -2.08
C GLY A 166 -2.01 -16.55 -1.07
N LEU A 167 -2.20 -17.50 -0.14
CA LEU A 167 -1.22 -17.81 0.92
C LEU A 167 0.00 -18.56 0.40
N VAL A 168 -0.13 -19.45 -0.59
CA VAL A 168 0.96 -20.33 -1.04
C VAL A 168 1.66 -19.79 -2.29
N LEU A 169 0.88 -19.33 -3.27
CA LEU A 169 1.39 -18.84 -4.56
C LEU A 169 1.46 -17.30 -4.64
N GLY A 170 0.84 -16.59 -3.70
CA GLY A 170 0.73 -15.13 -3.75
C GLY A 170 -0.23 -14.63 -4.82
N ASP A 171 -1.07 -15.52 -5.36
CA ASP A 171 -2.07 -15.17 -6.36
C ASP A 171 -3.25 -14.44 -5.69
N LYS A 172 -3.59 -13.28 -6.24
CA LYS A 172 -4.66 -12.41 -5.71
C LYS A 172 -5.84 -12.30 -6.68
N GLY A 173 -5.77 -12.97 -7.83
CA GLY A 173 -6.73 -12.80 -8.91
C GLY A 173 -8.17 -13.18 -8.51
N GLY A 174 -8.35 -14.14 -7.60
CA GLY A 174 -9.68 -14.53 -7.09
C GLY A 174 -10.12 -13.80 -5.82
N LEU A 175 -9.24 -13.00 -5.20
CA LEU A 175 -9.49 -12.38 -3.89
C LEU A 175 -10.13 -10.99 -3.95
N GLU A 176 -10.72 -10.58 -5.06
CA GLU A 176 -11.25 -9.22 -5.26
C GLU A 176 -12.27 -8.82 -4.18
N THR A 177 -13.14 -9.74 -3.77
CA THR A 177 -14.14 -9.51 -2.72
C THR A 177 -13.59 -9.69 -1.31
N ALA A 178 -12.70 -10.64 -1.09
CA ALA A 178 -12.14 -10.95 0.23
C ALA A 178 -10.98 -9.98 0.61
N TYR A 179 -10.18 -9.50 -0.35
CA TYR A 179 -9.02 -8.67 -0.07
C TYR A 179 -9.34 -7.38 0.72
N PRO A 180 -10.43 -6.62 0.41
CA PRO A 180 -10.82 -5.46 1.21
C PRO A 180 -11.16 -5.81 2.67
N LEU A 181 -11.75 -6.98 2.94
CA LEU A 181 -12.01 -7.45 4.30
C LEU A 181 -10.70 -7.68 5.05
N PHE A 182 -9.74 -8.35 4.43
CA PHE A 182 -8.41 -8.53 5.01
C PHE A 182 -7.67 -7.21 5.25
N GLN A 183 -7.84 -6.22 4.37
CA GLN A 183 -7.27 -4.88 4.59
C GLN A 183 -7.88 -4.20 5.81
N ARG A 184 -9.20 -4.16 5.92
CA ARG A 184 -9.91 -3.54 7.04
C ARG A 184 -9.67 -4.26 8.36
N ALA A 185 -9.46 -5.59 8.33
CA ALA A 185 -9.06 -6.39 9.49
C ALA A 185 -7.59 -6.20 9.92
N GLY A 186 -6.74 -5.57 9.07
CA GLY A 186 -5.29 -5.52 9.29
C GLY A 186 -4.55 -6.83 8.99
N LEU A 187 -5.19 -7.73 8.25
CA LEU A 187 -4.69 -9.08 7.91
C LEU A 187 -4.18 -9.19 6.46
N ALA A 188 -4.24 -8.13 5.66
CA ALA A 188 -3.83 -8.16 4.24
C ALA A 188 -2.37 -8.62 4.02
N HIS A 189 -1.51 -8.41 5.02
CA HIS A 189 -0.11 -8.86 4.98
C HIS A 189 0.04 -10.38 5.03
N LEU A 190 -0.97 -11.13 5.48
CA LEU A 190 -0.99 -12.60 5.48
C LEU A 190 -1.19 -13.14 4.06
N LEU A 191 -2.03 -12.48 3.24
CA LEU A 191 -2.21 -12.79 1.82
C LEU A 191 -1.04 -12.28 0.95
N ALA A 192 -0.24 -11.37 1.47
CA ALA A 192 1.02 -10.96 0.85
C ALA A 192 2.11 -11.89 1.36
N LEU A 193 2.72 -12.68 0.48
CA LEU A 193 3.81 -13.59 0.84
C LEU A 193 4.84 -12.89 1.72
N SER A 194 5.03 -13.41 2.93
CA SER A 194 5.76 -12.74 4.00
C SER A 194 6.91 -13.59 4.54
N GLY A 195 7.66 -13.04 5.50
CA GLY A 195 8.68 -13.77 6.22
C GLY A 195 8.18 -15.01 6.95
N LEU A 196 6.90 -15.05 7.35
CA LEU A 196 6.28 -16.24 7.94
C LEU A 196 6.30 -17.43 6.97
N HIS A 197 5.92 -17.21 5.71
CA HIS A 197 5.90 -18.26 4.68
C HIS A 197 7.29 -18.83 4.42
N VAL A 198 8.30 -17.96 4.31
CA VAL A 198 9.71 -18.39 4.19
C VAL A 198 10.16 -19.12 5.43
N GLY A 199 9.83 -18.61 6.62
CA GLY A 199 10.19 -19.23 7.91
C GLY A 199 9.60 -20.62 8.09
N VAL A 200 8.32 -20.79 7.70
CA VAL A 200 7.65 -22.09 7.71
C VAL A 200 8.30 -23.06 6.72
N LEU A 201 8.48 -22.66 5.47
CA LEU A 201 9.11 -23.49 4.43
C LEU A 201 10.51 -23.94 4.87
N VAL A 202 11.36 -23.00 5.30
CA VAL A 202 12.73 -23.27 5.76
C VAL A 202 12.71 -24.13 7.01
N GLY A 203 11.83 -23.84 7.98
CA GLY A 203 11.68 -24.61 9.21
C GLY A 203 11.35 -26.07 8.94
N PHE A 204 10.37 -26.33 8.08
CA PHE A 204 10.02 -27.70 7.66
C PHE A 204 11.17 -28.39 6.92
N ALA A 205 11.84 -27.70 6.01
CA ALA A 205 12.98 -28.27 5.30
C ALA A 205 14.13 -28.62 6.27
N VAL A 206 14.51 -27.72 7.17
CA VAL A 206 15.58 -27.95 8.15
C VAL A 206 15.24 -29.06 9.14
N LEU A 207 13.97 -29.19 9.54
CA LEU A 207 13.50 -30.26 10.43
C LEU A 207 13.42 -31.60 9.69
N GLY A 208 12.80 -31.63 8.52
CA GLY A 208 12.66 -32.86 7.72
C GLY A 208 13.99 -33.44 7.22
N LEU A 209 14.95 -32.56 6.96
CA LEU A 209 16.29 -32.93 6.54
C LEU A 209 17.29 -33.09 7.71
N TYR A 210 16.78 -33.19 8.95
CA TYR A 210 17.62 -33.29 10.16
C TYR A 210 18.72 -34.36 10.08
N PRO A 211 18.47 -35.57 9.54
CA PRO A 211 19.49 -36.63 9.45
C PRO A 211 20.73 -36.25 8.62
N LEU A 212 20.59 -35.24 7.72
CA LEU A 212 21.70 -34.80 6.85
C LEU A 212 22.68 -33.84 7.55
N GLY A 213 22.56 -33.64 8.86
CA GLY A 213 23.45 -32.76 9.62
C GLY A 213 23.48 -31.33 9.04
N ARG A 214 24.68 -30.77 8.84
CA ARG A 214 24.82 -29.40 8.33
C ARG A 214 24.34 -29.21 6.89
N TRP A 215 24.33 -30.25 6.08
CA TRP A 215 23.90 -30.20 4.68
C TRP A 215 22.42 -29.80 4.53
N ARG A 216 21.59 -30.05 5.56
CA ARG A 216 20.20 -29.60 5.60
C ARG A 216 20.05 -28.10 5.35
N TYR A 217 21.01 -27.28 5.84
CA TYR A 217 20.98 -25.83 5.65
C TYR A 217 21.23 -25.42 4.20
N LEU A 218 22.13 -26.12 3.50
CA LEU A 218 22.42 -25.87 2.08
C LEU A 218 21.25 -26.31 1.20
N LEU A 219 20.62 -27.44 1.51
CA LEU A 219 19.43 -27.90 0.79
C LEU A 219 18.22 -26.99 1.04
N ALA A 220 18.02 -26.53 2.28
CA ALA A 220 16.98 -25.53 2.59
C ALA A 220 17.25 -24.19 1.85
N LEU A 221 18.52 -23.80 1.72
CA LEU A 221 18.91 -22.61 0.93
C LEU A 221 18.51 -22.75 -0.55
N ALA A 222 18.66 -23.94 -1.13
CA ALA A 222 18.28 -24.21 -2.53
C ALA A 222 16.76 -24.13 -2.78
N LEU A 223 15.91 -24.28 -1.75
CA LEU A 223 14.45 -24.13 -1.86
C LEU A 223 14.03 -22.66 -2.02
N LEU A 224 14.83 -21.71 -1.55
CA LEU A 224 14.45 -20.29 -1.58
C LEU A 224 14.30 -19.74 -3.03
N PRO A 225 15.25 -19.93 -3.96
CA PRO A 225 15.06 -19.51 -5.34
C PRO A 225 13.91 -20.25 -6.02
N PHE A 226 13.69 -21.53 -5.74
CA PHE A 226 12.53 -22.25 -6.25
C PHE A 226 11.21 -21.62 -5.77
N TYR A 227 11.12 -21.27 -4.49
CA TYR A 227 9.93 -20.60 -3.97
C TYR A 227 9.73 -19.19 -4.55
N LEU A 228 10.82 -18.44 -4.78
CA LEU A 228 10.74 -17.15 -5.47
C LEU A 228 10.24 -17.29 -6.92
N LEU A 229 10.60 -18.35 -7.61
CA LEU A 229 10.10 -18.65 -8.96
C LEU A 229 8.62 -19.05 -8.93
N LEU A 230 8.24 -19.91 -7.98
CA LEU A 230 6.86 -20.42 -7.86
C LEU A 230 5.87 -19.30 -7.49
N ALA A 231 6.21 -18.48 -6.51
CA ALA A 231 5.32 -17.49 -5.95
C ALA A 231 5.49 -16.08 -6.54
N GLY A 232 6.55 -15.88 -7.32
CA GLY A 232 6.95 -14.57 -7.84
C GLY A 232 7.74 -13.72 -6.84
N PRO A 233 8.65 -12.85 -7.33
CA PRO A 233 9.59 -12.10 -6.49
C PRO A 233 8.92 -10.85 -5.88
N SER A 234 7.98 -11.02 -4.95
CA SER A 234 7.44 -9.90 -4.18
C SER A 234 8.53 -9.29 -3.26
N PRO A 235 8.51 -7.97 -2.98
CA PRO A 235 9.53 -7.33 -2.15
C PRO A 235 9.69 -7.98 -0.77
N SER A 236 8.59 -8.39 -0.13
CA SER A 236 8.60 -9.08 1.16
C SER A 236 9.23 -10.46 1.09
N LEU A 237 8.92 -11.23 0.04
CA LEU A 237 9.47 -12.57 -0.16
C LEU A 237 10.97 -12.52 -0.46
N VAL A 238 11.40 -11.59 -1.32
CA VAL A 238 12.82 -11.38 -1.64
C VAL A 238 13.61 -11.03 -0.38
N ARG A 239 13.13 -10.06 0.42
CA ARG A 239 13.78 -9.71 1.69
C ARG A 239 13.88 -10.90 2.64
N ALA A 240 12.76 -11.62 2.83
CA ALA A 240 12.73 -12.78 3.73
C ALA A 240 13.66 -13.91 3.26
N SER A 241 13.71 -14.15 1.95
CA SER A 241 14.61 -15.14 1.34
C SER A 241 16.09 -14.73 1.52
N LEU A 242 16.42 -13.45 1.34
CA LEU A 242 17.77 -12.95 1.59
C LEU A 242 18.18 -13.12 3.06
N MET A 243 17.31 -12.73 4.00
CA MET A 243 17.58 -12.87 5.43
C MET A 243 17.71 -14.34 5.86
N ALA A 244 16.82 -15.21 5.39
CA ALA A 244 16.88 -16.65 5.65
C ALA A 244 18.12 -17.27 5.01
N GLY A 245 18.43 -16.91 3.77
CA GLY A 245 19.62 -17.39 3.07
C GLY A 245 20.91 -17.04 3.77
N LEU A 246 21.06 -15.80 4.24
CA LEU A 246 22.20 -15.36 5.03
C LEU A 246 22.33 -16.16 6.35
N SER A 247 21.21 -16.43 7.03
CA SER A 247 21.20 -17.20 8.25
C SER A 247 21.54 -18.68 8.00
N LEU A 248 20.97 -19.29 6.95
CA LEU A 248 21.26 -20.68 6.57
C LEU A 248 22.72 -20.87 6.16
N LEU A 249 23.27 -19.93 5.39
CA LEU A 249 24.67 -19.94 5.00
C LEU A 249 25.59 -19.83 6.21
N GLY A 250 25.28 -18.93 7.15
CA GLY A 250 26.02 -18.80 8.41
C GLY A 250 26.00 -20.07 9.24
N LEU A 251 24.84 -20.74 9.34
CA LEU A 251 24.69 -22.04 10.03
C LEU A 251 25.47 -23.15 9.31
N PHE A 252 25.44 -23.20 8.00
CA PHE A 252 26.21 -24.18 7.22
C PHE A 252 27.71 -24.02 7.42
N LEU A 253 28.21 -22.78 7.45
CA LEU A 253 29.62 -22.46 7.64
C LEU A 253 30.08 -22.56 9.11
N GLY A 254 29.16 -22.86 10.05
CA GLY A 254 29.49 -22.94 11.49
C GLY A 254 29.67 -21.56 12.17
N LEU A 255 29.29 -20.46 11.48
CA LEU A 255 29.38 -19.08 12.01
C LEU A 255 28.22 -18.72 12.95
N GLY A 256 27.22 -19.59 13.05
CA GLY A 256 25.95 -19.31 13.71
C GLY A 256 24.97 -18.54 12.83
N GLY A 257 23.76 -18.30 13.35
CA GLY A 257 22.75 -17.50 12.64
C GLY A 257 23.07 -16.01 12.70
N ALA A 258 22.74 -15.28 11.63
CA ALA A 258 22.87 -13.84 11.60
C ALA A 258 21.86 -13.17 12.56
N GLY A 259 22.29 -12.15 13.31
CA GLY A 259 21.36 -11.33 14.10
C GLY A 259 20.33 -10.63 13.19
N VAL A 260 19.08 -10.54 13.67
CA VAL A 260 17.95 -10.02 12.87
C VAL A 260 18.26 -8.66 12.26
N VAL A 261 18.78 -7.71 13.03
CA VAL A 261 19.09 -6.34 12.56
C VAL A 261 20.22 -6.34 11.54
N GLN A 262 21.23 -7.19 11.74
CA GLN A 262 22.34 -7.34 10.80
C GLN A 262 21.87 -7.96 9.47
N ALA A 263 21.08 -9.04 9.54
CA ALA A 263 20.51 -9.68 8.36
C ALA A 263 19.58 -8.73 7.59
N LEU A 264 18.78 -7.93 8.32
CA LEU A 264 17.91 -6.90 7.74
C LEU A 264 18.73 -5.83 7.00
N GLY A 265 19.79 -5.30 7.63
CA GLY A 265 20.66 -4.29 7.01
C GLY A 265 21.37 -4.81 5.77
N LEU A 266 21.87 -6.05 5.82
CA LEU A 266 22.54 -6.66 4.65
C LEU A 266 21.56 -6.99 3.53
N ALA A 267 20.35 -7.47 3.85
CA ALA A 267 19.28 -7.68 2.88
C ALA A 267 18.85 -6.37 2.22
N LEU A 268 18.75 -5.28 3.02
CA LEU A 268 18.46 -3.93 2.53
C LEU A 268 19.54 -3.46 1.54
N PHE A 269 20.81 -3.59 1.92
CA PHE A 269 21.94 -3.24 1.05
C PHE A 269 21.89 -4.01 -0.27
N LEU A 270 21.80 -5.33 -0.22
CA LEU A 270 21.79 -6.19 -1.43
C LEU A 270 20.60 -5.85 -2.33
N GLN A 271 19.42 -5.65 -1.76
CA GLN A 271 18.23 -5.35 -2.54
C GLN A 271 18.31 -3.96 -3.21
N LEU A 272 18.83 -2.94 -2.51
CA LEU A 272 19.02 -1.60 -3.08
C LEU A 272 20.22 -1.53 -4.03
N LEU A 273 21.25 -2.35 -3.82
CA LEU A 273 22.36 -2.48 -4.78
C LEU A 273 21.89 -3.04 -6.12
N LEU A 274 20.99 -4.04 -6.08
CA LEU A 274 20.42 -4.63 -7.30
C LEU A 274 19.40 -3.68 -7.96
N ARG A 275 18.55 -3.05 -7.16
CA ARG A 275 17.43 -2.21 -7.61
C ARG A 275 17.15 -1.08 -6.63
N PRO A 276 17.82 0.07 -6.75
CA PRO A 276 17.60 1.23 -5.88
C PRO A 276 16.16 1.76 -5.97
N GLU A 277 15.49 1.60 -7.10
CA GLU A 277 14.11 2.00 -7.34
C GLU A 277 13.10 1.21 -6.49
N ALA A 278 13.49 0.04 -5.98
CA ALA A 278 12.64 -0.77 -5.09
C ALA A 278 12.19 0.01 -3.84
N LEU A 279 12.98 1.01 -3.40
CA LEU A 279 12.64 1.90 -2.30
C LEU A 279 11.30 2.62 -2.48
N LEU A 280 10.91 2.94 -3.72
CA LEU A 280 9.63 3.58 -4.03
C LEU A 280 8.43 2.64 -3.87
N GLY A 281 8.67 1.33 -3.80
CA GLY A 281 7.63 0.32 -3.68
C GLY A 281 7.01 0.26 -2.28
N LEU A 282 5.70 0.40 -2.17
CA LEU A 282 4.99 0.33 -0.90
C LEU A 282 5.26 -0.99 -0.16
N GLY A 283 5.25 -2.13 -0.86
CA GLY A 283 5.54 -3.43 -0.27
C GLY A 283 6.95 -3.54 0.31
N PHE A 284 7.93 -2.86 -0.30
CA PHE A 284 9.29 -2.74 0.22
C PHE A 284 9.28 -1.95 1.54
N GLN A 285 8.70 -0.75 1.54
CA GLN A 285 8.65 0.13 2.72
C GLN A 285 7.94 -0.54 3.90
N LEU A 286 6.74 -1.08 3.68
CA LEU A 286 5.98 -1.80 4.72
C LEU A 286 6.78 -2.97 5.29
N SER A 287 7.43 -3.74 4.43
CA SER A 287 8.15 -4.94 4.83
C SER A 287 9.38 -4.65 5.69
N TYR A 288 10.19 -3.65 5.32
CA TYR A 288 11.39 -3.28 6.09
C TYR A 288 11.04 -2.60 7.41
N LEU A 289 10.06 -1.68 7.42
CA LEU A 289 9.60 -1.02 8.64
C LEU A 289 8.98 -2.00 9.64
N ALA A 290 8.20 -2.97 9.18
CA ALA A 290 7.61 -3.99 10.04
C ALA A 290 8.68 -4.80 10.79
N VAL A 291 9.69 -5.30 10.06
CA VAL A 291 10.78 -6.08 10.69
C VAL A 291 11.64 -5.21 11.58
N LEU A 292 11.90 -3.96 11.21
CA LEU A 292 12.62 -3.02 12.04
C LEU A 292 11.89 -2.79 13.36
N GLY A 293 10.58 -2.59 13.35
CA GLY A 293 9.76 -2.46 14.55
C GLY A 293 9.86 -3.69 15.46
N LEU A 294 9.71 -4.89 14.90
CA LEU A 294 9.87 -6.14 15.64
C LEU A 294 11.28 -6.26 16.26
N ALA A 295 12.31 -5.98 15.46
CA ALA A 295 13.70 -6.14 15.88
C ALA A 295 14.13 -5.14 16.97
N LEU A 296 13.51 -3.96 17.02
CA LEU A 296 13.81 -2.94 18.02
C LEU A 296 12.95 -3.06 19.28
N VAL A 297 11.71 -3.53 19.17
CA VAL A 297 10.77 -3.56 20.30
C VAL A 297 10.81 -4.89 21.05
N LEU A 298 10.73 -6.03 20.36
CA LEU A 298 10.57 -7.33 21.03
C LEU A 298 11.74 -7.69 21.97
N PRO A 299 13.02 -7.48 21.62
CA PRO A 299 14.14 -7.82 22.51
C PRO A 299 14.18 -6.98 23.79
N ALA A 300 13.53 -5.82 23.81
CA ALA A 300 13.47 -4.95 25.00
C ALA A 300 12.38 -5.38 25.99
N LEU A 301 11.44 -6.21 25.56
CA LEU A 301 10.34 -6.72 26.39
C LEU A 301 10.80 -7.95 27.18
N ARG A 302 10.52 -7.96 28.48
CA ARG A 302 10.70 -9.14 29.32
C ARG A 302 9.41 -9.91 29.41
N LEU A 303 9.19 -10.80 28.45
CA LEU A 303 7.99 -11.61 28.39
C LEU A 303 8.10 -12.81 29.34
N PRO A 304 7.04 -13.13 30.10
CA PRO A 304 7.03 -14.31 30.95
C PRO A 304 7.04 -15.59 30.08
N PRO A 305 7.54 -16.72 30.59
CA PRO A 305 7.46 -17.99 29.86
C PRO A 305 6.00 -18.50 29.75
N GLY A 306 5.77 -19.39 28.79
CA GLY A 306 4.50 -20.10 28.61
C GLY A 306 3.41 -19.29 27.86
N PRO A 307 2.14 -19.72 27.96
CA PRO A 307 1.03 -19.15 27.16
C PRO A 307 0.82 -17.65 27.34
N ARG A 308 1.02 -17.13 28.55
CA ARG A 308 0.93 -15.68 28.83
C ARG A 308 1.98 -14.89 28.05
N GLY A 309 3.21 -15.41 27.97
CA GLY A 309 4.27 -14.76 27.20
C GLY A 309 4.00 -14.80 25.71
N TYR A 310 3.41 -15.89 25.21
CA TYR A 310 2.97 -16.00 23.83
C TYR A 310 1.88 -14.95 23.49
N LEU A 311 0.86 -14.84 24.32
CA LEU A 311 -0.22 -13.86 24.11
C LEU A 311 0.29 -12.42 24.16
N LEU A 312 1.06 -12.07 25.22
CA LEU A 312 1.63 -10.74 25.38
C LEU A 312 2.62 -10.42 24.25
N GLY A 313 3.43 -11.40 23.85
CA GLY A 313 4.38 -11.27 22.75
C GLY A 313 3.70 -11.07 21.40
N GLY A 314 2.63 -11.77 21.11
CA GLY A 314 1.84 -11.63 19.90
C GLY A 314 1.18 -10.24 19.77
N VAL A 315 0.56 -9.77 20.87
CA VAL A 315 -0.01 -8.42 20.91
C VAL A 315 1.08 -7.36 20.79
N ALA A 316 2.18 -7.50 21.55
CA ALA A 316 3.30 -6.57 21.49
C ALA A 316 3.95 -6.52 20.12
N ALA A 317 4.10 -7.66 19.44
CA ALA A 317 4.61 -7.73 18.08
C ALA A 317 3.72 -6.96 17.09
N SER A 318 2.40 -7.19 17.18
CA SER A 318 1.45 -6.50 16.30
C SER A 318 1.41 -4.98 16.56
N LEU A 319 1.43 -4.57 17.83
CA LEU A 319 1.52 -3.15 18.21
C LEU A 319 2.84 -2.51 17.75
N ALA A 320 3.97 -3.21 17.88
CA ALA A 320 5.26 -2.73 17.40
C ALA A 320 5.24 -2.50 15.89
N VAL A 321 4.73 -3.47 15.11
CA VAL A 321 4.56 -3.33 13.67
C VAL A 321 3.63 -2.16 13.34
N GLN A 322 2.49 -2.08 14.02
CA GLN A 322 1.51 -1.01 13.77
C GLN A 322 2.10 0.38 14.09
N ALA A 323 2.84 0.54 15.19
CA ALA A 323 3.50 1.80 15.53
C ALA A 323 4.52 2.23 14.47
N PHE A 324 5.31 1.30 13.93
CA PHE A 324 6.27 1.62 12.88
C PHE A 324 5.64 1.87 11.52
N LEU A 325 4.49 1.26 11.23
CA LEU A 325 3.79 1.40 9.96
C LEU A 325 2.75 2.53 9.97
N LEU A 326 2.31 3.01 11.13
CA LEU A 326 1.15 3.89 11.29
C LEU A 326 1.16 5.09 10.33
N PRO A 327 2.22 5.92 10.23
CA PRO A 327 2.19 7.06 9.32
C PRO A 327 2.07 6.63 7.85
N LEU A 328 2.68 5.51 7.47
CA LEU A 328 2.62 4.99 6.11
C LEU A 328 1.24 4.40 5.78
N LEU A 329 0.59 3.71 6.74
CA LEU A 329 -0.76 3.20 6.60
C LEU A 329 -1.76 4.35 6.42
N LEU A 330 -1.69 5.36 7.28
CA LEU A 330 -2.56 6.53 7.19
C LEU A 330 -2.35 7.30 5.88
N HIS A 331 -1.09 7.52 5.49
CA HIS A 331 -0.76 8.21 4.25
C HIS A 331 -1.22 7.48 2.98
N ARG A 332 -1.12 6.14 2.94
CA ARG A 332 -1.39 5.34 1.73
C ARG A 332 -2.80 4.77 1.65
N PHE A 333 -3.38 4.44 2.79
CA PHE A 333 -4.71 3.81 2.86
C PHE A 333 -5.76 4.73 3.49
N GLY A 334 -5.36 5.82 4.16
CA GLY A 334 -6.27 6.71 4.88
C GLY A 334 -6.78 6.14 6.19
N PHE A 335 -6.41 4.92 6.56
CA PHE A 335 -6.84 4.30 7.81
C PHE A 335 -5.83 3.29 8.36
N ALA A 336 -5.97 3.01 9.67
CA ALA A 336 -5.30 1.92 10.35
C ALA A 336 -6.29 1.15 11.23
N PRO A 337 -6.38 -0.20 11.12
CA PRO A 337 -7.34 -0.99 11.88
C PRO A 337 -6.89 -1.18 13.33
N LEU A 338 -7.74 -0.77 14.29
CA LEU A 338 -7.42 -0.83 15.72
C LEU A 338 -7.49 -2.26 16.29
N LEU A 339 -8.31 -3.14 15.71
CA LEU A 339 -8.41 -4.54 16.12
C LEU A 339 -7.34 -5.45 15.51
N ALA A 340 -6.44 -4.93 14.65
CA ALA A 340 -5.39 -5.72 14.03
C ALA A 340 -4.54 -6.53 15.03
N PRO A 341 -4.15 -6.03 16.22
CA PRO A 341 -3.39 -6.83 17.19
C PRO A 341 -4.11 -8.10 17.65
N LEU A 342 -5.42 -8.03 17.88
CA LEU A 342 -6.24 -9.18 18.28
C LEU A 342 -6.51 -10.10 17.09
N ALA A 343 -6.83 -9.53 15.94
CA ALA A 343 -7.04 -10.30 14.71
C ALA A 343 -5.79 -11.10 14.33
N ASN A 344 -4.61 -10.51 14.42
CA ASN A 344 -3.33 -11.18 14.17
C ASN A 344 -3.05 -12.31 15.16
N LEU A 345 -3.35 -12.10 16.45
CA LEU A 345 -3.15 -13.12 17.47
C LEU A 345 -3.93 -14.40 17.17
N LEU A 346 -5.14 -14.27 16.61
CA LEU A 346 -6.00 -15.40 16.22
C LEU A 346 -5.70 -15.93 14.82
N ALA A 347 -5.32 -15.05 13.88
CA ALA A 347 -5.04 -15.45 12.49
C ALA A 347 -3.70 -16.19 12.34
N LEU A 348 -2.67 -15.79 13.10
CA LEU A 348 -1.33 -16.38 12.96
C LEU A 348 -1.30 -17.89 13.20
N PRO A 349 -1.96 -18.47 14.22
CA PRO A 349 -2.05 -19.92 14.38
C PRO A 349 -2.72 -20.62 13.19
N LEU A 350 -3.79 -20.03 12.64
CA LEU A 350 -4.49 -20.58 11.47
C LEU A 350 -3.56 -20.61 10.25
N VAL A 351 -2.87 -19.50 10.00
CA VAL A 351 -1.92 -19.40 8.87
C VAL A 351 -0.71 -20.29 9.08
N ALA A 352 -0.22 -20.46 10.32
CA ALA A 352 0.87 -21.35 10.65
C ALA A 352 0.56 -22.82 10.35
N LEU A 353 -0.73 -23.22 10.36
CA LEU A 353 -1.20 -24.54 9.93
C LEU A 353 -1.54 -24.56 8.43
N LEU A 354 -2.19 -23.52 7.91
CA LEU A 354 -2.61 -23.45 6.49
C LEU A 354 -1.42 -23.46 5.53
N VAL A 355 -0.35 -22.73 5.85
CA VAL A 355 0.81 -22.62 4.94
C VAL A 355 1.50 -23.98 4.73
N PRO A 356 1.88 -24.76 5.76
CA PRO A 356 2.47 -26.08 5.54
C PRO A 356 1.50 -27.08 4.90
N LEU A 357 0.21 -27.06 5.27
CA LEU A 357 -0.79 -27.90 4.65
C LEU A 357 -1.00 -27.53 3.17
N GLY A 358 -0.94 -26.25 2.83
CA GLY A 358 -0.98 -25.75 1.46
C GLY A 358 0.23 -26.23 0.64
N PHE A 359 1.46 -26.14 1.21
CA PHE A 359 2.63 -26.74 0.56
C PHE A 359 2.49 -28.25 0.37
N LEU A 360 1.91 -28.96 1.36
CA LEU A 360 1.67 -30.39 1.26
C LEU A 360 0.67 -30.72 0.13
N LYS A 361 -0.35 -29.86 -0.08
CA LYS A 361 -1.29 -30.01 -1.20
C LYS A 361 -0.63 -29.93 -2.58
N LEU A 362 0.46 -29.20 -2.74
CA LEU A 362 1.20 -29.17 -4.02
C LEU A 362 1.64 -30.59 -4.48
N PHE A 363 1.87 -31.49 -3.53
CA PHE A 363 2.30 -32.87 -3.78
C PHE A 363 1.14 -33.85 -3.67
N LEU A 364 0.28 -33.72 -2.67
CA LEU A 364 -0.78 -34.67 -2.31
C LEU A 364 -2.18 -34.33 -2.88
N GLY A 365 -2.32 -33.17 -3.53
CA GLY A 365 -3.59 -32.75 -4.15
C GLY A 365 -4.74 -32.62 -3.14
N ALA A 366 -5.81 -33.39 -3.32
CA ALA A 366 -7.03 -33.30 -2.50
C ALA A 366 -6.89 -33.89 -1.08
N LEU A 367 -5.88 -34.73 -0.81
CA LEU A 367 -5.80 -35.46 0.46
C LEU A 367 -5.82 -34.57 1.71
N PRO A 368 -5.10 -33.42 1.79
CA PRO A 368 -5.19 -32.52 2.94
C PRO A 368 -6.44 -31.62 2.97
N ALA A 369 -7.31 -31.64 1.96
CA ALA A 369 -8.45 -30.74 1.84
C ALA A 369 -9.38 -30.74 3.07
N PRO A 370 -9.71 -31.88 3.71
CA PRO A 370 -10.59 -31.89 4.91
C PRO A 370 -10.03 -31.09 6.09
N LEU A 371 -8.70 -30.90 6.17
CA LEU A 371 -8.05 -30.07 7.19
C LEU A 371 -7.92 -28.60 6.73
N VAL A 372 -7.66 -28.40 5.46
CA VAL A 372 -7.42 -27.07 4.87
C VAL A 372 -8.70 -26.25 4.77
N GLU A 373 -9.80 -26.87 4.33
CA GLU A 373 -11.09 -26.20 4.12
C GLU A 373 -11.60 -25.45 5.37
N PRO A 374 -11.75 -26.11 6.56
CA PRO A 374 -12.26 -25.42 7.75
C PRO A 374 -11.31 -24.32 8.25
N LEU A 375 -9.99 -24.50 8.11
CA LEU A 375 -9.00 -23.49 8.50
C LEU A 375 -9.08 -22.25 7.59
N ALA A 376 -9.22 -22.44 6.27
CA ALA A 376 -9.36 -21.33 5.32
C ALA A 376 -10.67 -20.56 5.55
N ARG A 377 -11.79 -21.26 5.76
CA ARG A 377 -13.07 -20.63 6.13
C ARG A 377 -12.99 -19.92 7.48
N GLY A 378 -12.32 -20.51 8.47
CA GLY A 378 -12.08 -19.88 9.76
C GLY A 378 -11.30 -18.56 9.63
N LEU A 379 -10.31 -18.51 8.74
CA LEU A 379 -9.55 -17.30 8.46
C LEU A 379 -10.40 -16.24 7.76
N LEU A 380 -11.26 -16.61 6.81
CA LEU A 380 -12.23 -15.72 6.15
C LEU A 380 -13.24 -15.14 7.14
N LEU A 381 -13.82 -15.99 8.00
CA LEU A 381 -14.75 -15.58 9.05
C LEU A 381 -14.08 -14.58 10.00
N LEU A 382 -12.88 -14.88 10.46
CA LEU A 382 -12.11 -13.98 11.33
C LEU A 382 -11.84 -12.64 10.65
N ALA A 383 -11.44 -12.64 9.37
CA ALA A 383 -11.23 -11.42 8.61
C ALA A 383 -12.53 -10.60 8.48
N GLY A 384 -13.67 -11.25 8.19
CA GLY A 384 -14.99 -10.62 8.11
C GLY A 384 -15.43 -9.98 9.44
N LEU A 385 -15.23 -10.67 10.56
CA LEU A 385 -15.55 -10.15 11.90
C LEU A 385 -14.63 -8.98 12.28
N ALA A 386 -13.31 -9.12 12.08
CA ALA A 386 -12.34 -8.08 12.42
C ALA A 386 -12.47 -6.83 11.52
N ALA A 387 -12.95 -6.99 10.28
CA ALA A 387 -13.18 -5.89 9.35
C ALA A 387 -14.30 -4.93 9.80
N GLN A 388 -15.18 -5.37 10.71
CA GLN A 388 -16.23 -4.54 11.33
C GLN A 388 -15.70 -3.69 12.48
N GLY A 389 -14.45 -3.92 12.90
CA GLY A 389 -13.82 -3.19 13.99
C GLY A 389 -13.54 -1.72 13.68
N PRO A 390 -13.27 -0.91 14.73
CA PRO A 390 -12.99 0.50 14.58
C PRO A 390 -11.69 0.73 13.79
N LEU A 391 -11.73 1.74 12.92
CA LEU A 391 -10.62 2.20 12.12
C LEU A 391 -10.13 3.56 12.63
N LEU A 392 -8.84 3.70 12.88
CA LEU A 392 -8.24 5.01 13.02
C LEU A 392 -8.15 5.62 11.62
N ARG A 393 -8.94 6.65 11.37
CA ARG A 393 -8.91 7.38 10.09
C ARG A 393 -8.13 8.66 10.27
N TRP A 394 -7.34 8.99 9.28
CA TRP A 394 -6.56 10.21 9.24
C TRP A 394 -6.30 10.62 7.80
N GLY A 395 -6.19 11.92 7.58
CA GLY A 395 -5.83 12.43 6.27
C GLY A 395 -4.37 12.14 5.90
N GLU A 396 -4.00 12.55 4.70
CA GLU A 396 -2.65 12.36 4.20
C GLU A 396 -1.61 13.06 5.06
N ILE A 397 -0.57 12.33 5.45
CA ILE A 397 0.54 12.87 6.23
C ILE A 397 1.55 13.52 5.28
N ALA A 398 1.81 14.82 5.46
CA ALA A 398 2.85 15.53 4.71
C ALA A 398 4.26 14.98 5.06
N PRO A 399 5.26 15.08 4.14
CA PRO A 399 6.60 14.58 4.40
C PRO A 399 7.25 15.02 5.72
N PRO A 400 7.12 16.28 6.19
CA PRO A 400 7.60 16.66 7.51
C PRO A 400 6.93 15.89 8.66
N GLY A 401 5.65 15.52 8.52
CA GLY A 401 4.92 14.75 9.50
C GLY A 401 5.50 13.35 9.74
N PHE A 402 6.03 12.70 8.70
CA PHE A 402 6.77 11.44 8.86
C PHE A 402 8.00 11.62 9.75
N ALA A 403 8.81 12.63 9.46
CA ALA A 403 10.01 12.93 10.25
C ALA A 403 9.65 13.21 11.71
N LEU A 404 8.65 14.04 11.96
CA LEU A 404 8.18 14.37 13.30
C LEU A 404 7.65 13.14 14.05
N TYR A 405 6.90 12.27 13.38
CA TYR A 405 6.41 11.03 13.97
C TYR A 405 7.56 10.13 14.44
N TYR A 406 8.53 9.85 13.57
CA TYR A 406 9.63 8.97 13.94
C TYR A 406 10.58 9.62 14.95
N LEU A 407 10.77 10.95 14.92
CA LEU A 407 11.47 11.68 15.97
C LEU A 407 10.77 11.54 17.34
N GLY A 408 9.43 11.57 17.37
CA GLY A 408 8.65 11.30 18.57
C GLY A 408 8.71 9.85 19.05
N LEU A 409 8.87 8.90 18.13
CA LEU A 409 9.00 7.47 18.46
C LEU A 409 10.36 7.13 19.11
N LEU A 410 11.43 7.85 18.75
CA LEU A 410 12.78 7.59 19.28
C LEU A 410 12.88 7.68 20.82
N PRO A 411 12.40 8.73 21.51
CA PRO A 411 12.42 8.79 22.96
C PRO A 411 11.71 7.61 23.62
N LEU A 412 10.60 7.15 23.05
CA LEU A 412 9.85 6.01 23.55
C LEU A 412 10.65 4.71 23.42
N LEU A 413 11.37 4.53 22.31
CA LEU A 413 12.30 3.40 22.14
C LEU A 413 13.44 3.45 23.14
N PHE A 414 14.03 4.62 23.41
CA PHE A 414 15.06 4.79 24.43
C PHE A 414 14.53 4.48 25.83
N ALA A 415 13.28 4.85 26.15
CA ALA A 415 12.66 4.50 27.41
C ALA A 415 12.40 2.99 27.53
N LEU A 416 11.93 2.35 26.46
CA LEU A 416 11.71 0.92 26.39
C LEU A 416 13.01 0.13 26.66
N HIS A 417 14.13 0.61 26.10
CA HIS A 417 15.48 0.08 26.35
C HIS A 417 16.11 0.58 27.66
N ARG A 418 15.35 1.23 28.55
CA ARG A 418 15.78 1.75 29.86
C ARG A 418 16.91 2.77 29.81
N ARG A 419 17.09 3.46 28.68
CA ARG A 419 18.11 4.51 28.49
C ARG A 419 17.57 5.91 28.79
N LEU A 420 16.24 6.05 28.94
CA LEU A 420 15.55 7.30 29.24
C LEU A 420 14.39 7.03 30.21
N PRO A 421 14.14 7.87 31.23
CA PRO A 421 12.96 7.77 32.08
C PRO A 421 11.67 8.02 31.30
N TRP A 422 10.62 7.24 31.51
CA TRP A 422 9.35 7.32 30.79
C TRP A 422 8.71 8.73 30.81
N ARG A 423 8.79 9.44 31.95
CA ARG A 423 8.27 10.81 32.02
C ARG A 423 8.92 11.75 31.02
N ARG A 424 10.25 11.69 30.86
CA ARG A 424 10.99 12.49 29.87
C ARG A 424 10.71 12.02 28.45
N ALA A 425 10.61 10.71 28.24
CA ALA A 425 10.29 10.15 26.94
C ALA A 425 8.91 10.61 26.43
N LEU A 426 7.89 10.58 27.29
CA LEU A 426 6.54 11.03 26.92
C LEU A 426 6.52 12.53 26.61
N LEU A 427 7.21 13.36 27.43
CA LEU A 427 7.33 14.78 27.17
C LEU A 427 8.00 15.08 25.82
N LEU A 428 9.11 14.42 25.52
CA LEU A 428 9.83 14.60 24.26
C LEU A 428 9.04 14.07 23.05
N ALA A 429 8.27 12.99 23.23
CA ALA A 429 7.42 12.42 22.19
C ALA A 429 6.17 13.26 21.89
N SER A 430 5.68 14.06 22.84
CA SER A 430 4.50 14.89 22.63
C SER A 430 4.77 16.14 21.77
N LEU A 431 5.99 16.68 21.78
CA LEU A 431 6.36 17.87 21.03
C LEU A 431 6.18 17.72 19.50
N PRO A 432 6.65 16.64 18.85
CA PRO A 432 6.43 16.43 17.43
C PRO A 432 4.97 16.15 17.06
N ALA A 433 4.20 15.50 17.96
CA ALA A 433 2.79 15.22 17.71
C ALA A 433 1.96 16.49 17.61
N LEU A 434 2.26 17.49 18.44
CA LEU A 434 1.56 18.79 18.45
C LEU A 434 1.82 19.58 17.15
N ALA A 435 3.03 19.53 16.61
CA ALA A 435 3.41 20.22 15.37
C ALA A 435 2.77 19.61 14.12
N GLY A 436 2.47 18.30 14.13
CA GLY A 436 1.82 17.60 13.02
C GLY A 436 0.33 17.89 12.85
N LEU A 437 -0.33 18.40 13.89
CA LEU A 437 -1.77 18.70 13.89
C LEU A 437 -2.14 20.02 13.20
N LEU A 438 -1.17 20.88 12.88
CA LEU A 438 -1.41 22.27 12.47
C LEU A 438 -1.45 22.54 10.96
N ALA A 439 -1.37 21.55 10.08
CA ALA A 439 -1.21 21.77 8.63
C ALA A 439 -2.32 21.12 7.80
N ALA A 440 -3.48 21.74 7.66
CA ALA A 440 -4.49 21.37 6.64
C ALA A 440 -5.04 22.62 5.92
N TRP A 441 -4.94 22.63 4.56
CA TRP A 441 -5.52 23.66 3.68
C TRP A 441 -6.41 23.04 2.59
N PRO A 442 -7.44 23.77 2.10
CA PRO A 442 -8.28 23.32 1.00
C PRO A 442 -7.49 23.28 -0.32
N LYS A 443 -7.76 22.29 -1.18
CA LYS A 443 -7.07 22.10 -2.46
C LYS A 443 -8.07 21.76 -3.56
N PRO A 444 -7.96 22.36 -4.76
CA PRO A 444 -8.64 21.85 -5.94
C PRO A 444 -8.15 20.43 -6.24
N LEU A 445 -9.07 19.57 -6.67
CA LEU A 445 -8.78 18.19 -7.04
C LEU A 445 -8.59 18.10 -8.53
N ASP A 446 -7.49 17.48 -8.97
CA ASP A 446 -7.28 17.19 -10.38
C ASP A 446 -8.14 15.99 -10.81
N VAL A 447 -9.17 16.28 -11.58
CA VAL A 447 -10.07 15.29 -12.19
C VAL A 447 -9.85 15.16 -13.71
N GLY A 448 -8.79 15.80 -14.22
CA GLY A 448 -8.50 15.88 -15.65
C GLY A 448 -9.44 16.87 -16.33
N GLN A 449 -10.27 16.41 -17.26
CA GLN A 449 -11.33 17.23 -17.86
C GLN A 449 -12.54 17.23 -16.93
N GLY A 450 -13.10 18.42 -16.61
CA GLY A 450 -14.17 18.63 -15.63
C GLY A 450 -13.66 19.25 -14.34
N ASP A 451 -14.57 19.51 -13.40
CA ASP A 451 -14.28 20.20 -12.15
C ASP A 451 -14.56 19.33 -10.92
N ALA A 452 -13.76 19.52 -9.88
CA ALA A 452 -14.03 19.06 -8.53
C ALA A 452 -13.30 19.95 -7.52
N LEU A 453 -14.04 20.56 -6.61
CA LEU A 453 -13.50 21.46 -5.60
C LEU A 453 -13.97 21.03 -4.20
N LEU A 454 -13.03 20.73 -3.32
CA LEU A 454 -13.30 20.52 -1.90
C LEU A 454 -13.01 21.81 -1.12
N ALA A 455 -14.00 22.31 -0.40
CA ALA A 455 -13.85 23.43 0.52
C ALA A 455 -14.17 23.00 1.96
N ARG A 456 -13.34 23.44 2.90
CA ARG A 456 -13.48 23.16 4.32
C ARG A 456 -13.85 24.44 5.05
N MET A 457 -15.01 24.47 5.69
CA MET A 457 -15.64 25.70 6.20
C MET A 457 -15.88 25.61 7.71
N GLY A 458 -14.80 25.55 8.48
CA GLY A 458 -14.90 25.62 9.95
C GLY A 458 -15.73 24.49 10.57
N GLY A 459 -15.46 23.26 10.21
CA GLY A 459 -16.13 22.06 10.70
C GLY A 459 -17.16 21.47 9.73
N GLY A 460 -17.44 22.13 8.59
CA GLY A 460 -18.26 21.59 7.51
C GLY A 460 -17.45 21.39 6.22
N GLU A 461 -17.75 20.33 5.50
CA GLU A 461 -17.09 19.95 4.25
C GLU A 461 -18.05 20.14 3.08
N VAL A 462 -17.60 20.87 2.05
CA VAL A 462 -18.35 21.15 0.82
C VAL A 462 -17.60 20.57 -0.36
N LEU A 463 -18.24 19.69 -1.11
CA LEU A 463 -17.72 19.24 -2.40
C LEU A 463 -18.55 19.87 -3.52
N VAL A 464 -17.90 20.56 -4.45
CA VAL A 464 -18.50 21.12 -5.65
C VAL A 464 -18.01 20.30 -6.85
N ASP A 465 -18.93 19.65 -7.53
CA ASP A 465 -18.71 18.74 -8.65
C ASP A 465 -17.80 17.53 -8.33
N GLY A 466 -17.68 16.61 -9.25
CA GLY A 466 -16.95 15.35 -9.06
C GLY A 466 -16.20 14.84 -10.28
N GLY A 467 -16.14 15.64 -11.34
CA GLY A 467 -15.52 15.23 -12.58
C GLY A 467 -16.31 14.13 -13.32
N ARG A 468 -15.68 13.52 -14.31
CA ARG A 468 -16.23 12.37 -15.06
C ARG A 468 -16.39 11.14 -14.20
N ALA A 469 -17.26 10.21 -14.59
CA ALA A 469 -17.56 8.98 -13.88
C ALA A 469 -16.30 8.14 -13.57
N GLU A 470 -15.37 8.01 -14.50
CA GLU A 470 -14.10 7.29 -14.30
C GLU A 470 -13.17 7.97 -13.30
N LYS A 471 -13.43 9.21 -12.91
CA LYS A 471 -12.66 9.97 -11.92
C LYS A 471 -13.26 9.94 -10.52
N GLY A 472 -14.48 9.46 -10.36
CA GLY A 472 -15.15 9.39 -9.06
C GLY A 472 -14.33 8.68 -7.99
N GLU A 473 -13.65 7.58 -8.32
CA GLU A 473 -12.75 6.88 -7.41
C GLU A 473 -11.54 7.74 -6.99
N ALA A 474 -11.03 8.61 -7.88
CA ALA A 474 -9.95 9.53 -7.54
C ALA A 474 -10.42 10.62 -6.56
N VAL A 475 -11.64 11.10 -6.73
CA VAL A 475 -12.27 12.06 -5.79
C VAL A 475 -12.46 11.41 -4.43
N VAL A 476 -13.04 10.21 -4.35
CA VAL A 476 -13.22 9.47 -3.09
C VAL A 476 -11.89 9.24 -2.37
N ARG A 477 -10.85 8.84 -3.09
CA ARG A 477 -9.51 8.68 -2.50
C ARG A 477 -8.95 9.99 -1.98
N ALA A 478 -9.16 11.09 -2.71
CA ALA A 478 -8.71 12.41 -2.27
C ALA A 478 -9.48 12.88 -1.01
N LEU A 479 -10.80 12.68 -0.96
CA LEU A 479 -11.62 12.96 0.22
C LEU A 479 -11.12 12.18 1.45
N ARG A 480 -10.89 10.88 1.30
CA ARG A 480 -10.33 10.02 2.36
C ARG A 480 -8.93 10.47 2.79
N ALA A 481 -8.06 10.79 1.84
CA ALA A 481 -6.70 11.27 2.11
C ALA A 481 -6.69 12.62 2.83
N LEU A 482 -7.69 13.44 2.60
CA LEU A 482 -7.89 14.71 3.30
C LEU A 482 -8.65 14.56 4.63
N GLY A 483 -9.01 13.34 5.03
CA GLY A 483 -9.70 13.07 6.30
C GLY A 483 -11.18 13.46 6.30
N VAL A 484 -11.81 13.54 5.11
CA VAL A 484 -13.23 13.82 4.97
C VAL A 484 -14.01 12.54 5.25
N GLU A 485 -14.77 12.52 6.35
CA GLU A 485 -15.61 11.37 6.72
C GLU A 485 -17.04 11.52 6.23
N ALA A 486 -17.53 12.76 6.08
CA ALA A 486 -18.83 13.10 5.56
C ALA A 486 -18.78 14.45 4.84
N LEU A 487 -19.66 14.67 3.89
CA LEU A 487 -19.89 15.95 3.24
C LEU A 487 -21.15 16.59 3.86
N GLU A 488 -21.03 17.78 4.42
CA GLU A 488 -22.20 18.53 4.88
C GLU A 488 -23.01 19.05 3.70
N LEU A 489 -22.29 19.46 2.62
CA LEU A 489 -22.92 19.91 1.39
C LEU A 489 -22.21 19.33 0.16
N LEU A 490 -22.99 18.77 -0.74
CA LEU A 490 -22.58 18.38 -2.09
C LEU A 490 -23.28 19.30 -3.10
N VAL A 491 -22.52 19.89 -4.01
CA VAL A 491 -23.04 20.79 -5.04
C VAL A 491 -22.81 20.19 -6.42
N ALA A 492 -23.85 20.07 -7.22
CA ALA A 492 -23.77 19.74 -8.63
C ALA A 492 -24.12 21.01 -9.44
N THR A 493 -23.12 21.52 -10.18
CA THR A 493 -23.22 22.84 -10.81
C THR A 493 -24.03 22.83 -12.10
N HIS A 494 -23.88 21.80 -12.93
CA HIS A 494 -24.65 21.63 -14.18
C HIS A 494 -24.71 20.17 -14.62
N PRO A 495 -25.65 19.80 -15.52
CA PRO A 495 -25.94 18.41 -15.86
C PRO A 495 -24.95 17.79 -16.88
N ASP A 496 -23.72 18.27 -16.98
CA ASP A 496 -22.72 17.70 -17.86
C ASP A 496 -21.94 16.57 -17.17
N ALA A 497 -21.72 15.48 -17.88
CA ALA A 497 -21.15 14.25 -17.35
C ALA A 497 -19.74 14.42 -16.76
N ASP A 498 -18.99 15.43 -17.17
CA ASP A 498 -17.67 15.77 -16.66
C ASP A 498 -17.69 16.64 -15.39
N HIS A 499 -18.87 16.97 -14.89
CA HIS A 499 -19.08 17.62 -13.60
C HIS A 499 -19.75 16.70 -12.58
N TYR A 500 -20.85 16.04 -12.95
CA TYR A 500 -21.59 15.20 -11.98
C TYR A 500 -21.23 13.71 -12.03
N GLY A 501 -20.60 13.23 -13.12
CA GLY A 501 -20.40 11.78 -13.32
C GLY A 501 -19.70 11.09 -12.17
N GLY A 502 -18.67 11.71 -11.62
CA GLY A 502 -17.93 11.17 -10.46
C GLY A 502 -18.69 11.21 -9.15
N LEU A 503 -19.75 12.04 -9.03
CA LEU A 503 -20.55 12.15 -7.80
C LEU A 503 -21.30 10.86 -7.48
N PHE A 504 -21.64 10.02 -8.45
CA PHE A 504 -22.24 8.72 -8.17
C PHE A 504 -21.35 7.87 -7.25
N ARG A 505 -20.04 7.84 -7.56
CA ARG A 505 -19.08 7.11 -6.73
C ARG A 505 -18.89 7.75 -5.36
N VAL A 506 -18.93 9.08 -5.31
CA VAL A 506 -18.81 9.82 -4.04
C VAL A 506 -19.97 9.48 -3.10
N ILE A 507 -21.22 9.55 -3.57
CA ILE A 507 -22.41 9.26 -2.75
C ILE A 507 -22.54 7.79 -2.33
N GLU A 508 -21.85 6.88 -3.01
CA GLU A 508 -21.75 5.47 -2.60
C GLU A 508 -20.85 5.27 -1.38
N GLU A 509 -19.80 6.06 -1.26
CA GLU A 509 -18.70 5.83 -0.34
C GLU A 509 -18.62 6.85 0.80
N VAL A 510 -19.21 8.06 0.61
CA VAL A 510 -19.12 9.17 1.55
C VAL A 510 -20.53 9.65 1.90
N PRO A 511 -20.90 9.67 3.19
CA PRO A 511 -22.18 10.22 3.64
C PRO A 511 -22.33 11.69 3.24
N VAL A 512 -23.51 12.07 2.75
CA VAL A 512 -23.85 13.44 2.33
C VAL A 512 -25.04 13.93 3.14
N GLY A 513 -24.90 15.09 3.80
CA GLY A 513 -25.97 15.68 4.60
C GLY A 513 -27.02 16.39 3.76
N LEU A 514 -26.57 17.17 2.77
CA LEU A 514 -27.43 17.95 1.88
C LEU A 514 -26.83 17.99 0.48
N ALA A 515 -27.65 17.89 -0.55
CA ALA A 515 -27.22 18.11 -1.92
C ALA A 515 -27.92 19.35 -2.51
N LEU A 516 -27.13 20.22 -3.14
CA LEU A 516 -27.59 21.37 -3.90
C LEU A 516 -27.41 21.08 -5.38
N ARG A 517 -28.45 21.23 -6.16
CA ARG A 517 -28.41 21.17 -7.62
C ARG A 517 -28.75 22.52 -8.24
N ALA A 518 -28.10 22.81 -9.35
CA ALA A 518 -28.40 23.99 -10.15
C ALA A 518 -29.84 23.95 -10.71
N PRO A 519 -30.43 25.10 -11.04
CA PRO A 519 -31.73 25.16 -11.65
C PRO A 519 -31.84 24.43 -13.00
N GLY A 520 -30.74 24.29 -13.76
CA GLY A 520 -30.67 23.58 -15.06
C GLY A 520 -30.77 22.05 -14.95
N PHE A 521 -30.62 21.45 -13.79
CA PHE A 521 -30.80 19.99 -13.63
C PHE A 521 -32.28 19.60 -13.77
N PRO A 522 -32.64 18.61 -14.62
CA PRO A 522 -33.96 18.01 -14.68
C PRO A 522 -34.38 17.43 -13.31
N GLU A 523 -35.69 17.41 -13.03
CA GLU A 523 -36.18 16.86 -11.74
C GLU A 523 -36.00 15.34 -11.60
N ASP A 524 -36.03 14.65 -12.73
CA ASP A 524 -35.85 13.21 -12.92
C ASP A 524 -34.40 12.82 -13.24
N HIS A 525 -33.44 13.73 -13.00
CA HIS A 525 -32.03 13.43 -13.28
C HIS A 525 -31.51 12.27 -12.42
N PRO A 526 -30.77 11.27 -13.01
CA PRO A 526 -30.30 10.07 -12.29
C PRO A 526 -29.53 10.35 -11.00
N LEU A 527 -28.75 11.44 -10.95
CA LEU A 527 -28.04 11.84 -9.71
C LEU A 527 -29.04 12.24 -8.60
N ALA A 528 -30.12 12.97 -8.94
CA ALA A 528 -31.12 13.36 -7.95
C ALA A 528 -31.89 12.15 -7.40
N GLU A 529 -32.19 11.19 -8.27
CA GLU A 529 -32.81 9.90 -7.84
C GLU A 529 -31.87 9.10 -6.94
N ALA A 530 -30.60 8.98 -7.31
CA ALA A 530 -29.59 8.27 -6.51
C ALA A 530 -29.38 8.89 -5.12
N LEU A 531 -29.42 10.22 -5.01
CA LEU A 531 -29.35 10.94 -3.73
C LEU A 531 -30.60 10.69 -2.88
N ARG A 532 -31.81 10.81 -3.47
CA ARG A 532 -33.08 10.56 -2.77
C ARG A 532 -33.18 9.11 -2.27
N ALA A 533 -32.73 8.13 -3.09
CA ALA A 533 -32.70 6.71 -2.71
C ALA A 533 -31.82 6.45 -1.47
N ARG A 534 -30.87 7.35 -1.19
CA ARG A 534 -30.01 7.31 0.01
C ARG A 534 -30.51 8.20 1.15
N GLY A 535 -31.70 8.80 1.00
CA GLY A 535 -32.27 9.71 2.01
C GLY A 535 -31.58 11.08 2.08
N VAL A 536 -30.80 11.46 1.07
CA VAL A 536 -30.13 12.76 1.02
C VAL A 536 -31.13 13.82 0.52
N PRO A 537 -31.38 14.88 1.31
CA PRO A 537 -32.21 15.99 0.84
C PRO A 537 -31.56 16.67 -0.37
N VAL A 538 -32.34 16.91 -1.41
CA VAL A 538 -31.89 17.58 -2.64
C VAL A 538 -32.62 18.91 -2.77
N VAL A 539 -31.87 20.01 -2.72
CA VAL A 539 -32.39 21.38 -2.84
C VAL A 539 -32.02 21.94 -4.21
N ARG A 540 -32.99 22.49 -4.90
CA ARG A 540 -32.77 23.30 -6.09
C ARG A 540 -32.50 24.74 -5.66
N ALA A 541 -31.35 25.29 -6.03
CA ALA A 541 -30.93 26.60 -5.56
C ALA A 541 -30.45 27.48 -6.71
N GLY A 542 -31.00 28.69 -6.76
CA GLY A 542 -30.58 29.78 -7.66
C GLY A 542 -30.03 30.96 -6.86
N ALA A 543 -29.77 32.08 -7.56
CA ALA A 543 -29.24 33.30 -6.98
C ALA A 543 -30.01 33.77 -5.74
N GLY A 544 -29.29 34.22 -4.71
CA GLY A 544 -29.84 34.62 -3.43
C GLY A 544 -29.96 33.50 -2.41
N THR A 545 -29.85 32.22 -2.77
CA THR A 545 -29.84 31.11 -1.83
C THR A 545 -28.62 31.19 -0.92
N ARG A 546 -28.85 31.03 0.40
CA ARG A 546 -27.80 31.02 1.43
C ARG A 546 -27.90 29.75 2.25
N LEU A 547 -26.81 29.02 2.35
CA LEU A 547 -26.72 27.79 3.12
C LEU A 547 -25.61 27.93 4.16
N LYS A 548 -25.92 27.67 5.40
CA LYS A 548 -24.92 27.63 6.47
C LYS A 548 -24.28 26.27 6.47
N VAL A 549 -22.94 26.23 6.41
CA VAL A 549 -22.12 25.01 6.41
C VAL A 549 -21.01 25.18 7.44
N GLY A 550 -21.03 24.37 8.49
CA GLY A 550 -20.11 24.54 9.62
C GLY A 550 -20.19 25.94 10.21
N GLN A 551 -19.05 26.63 10.27
CA GLN A 551 -18.97 28.04 10.69
C GLN A 551 -19.01 29.03 9.53
N GLY A 552 -19.15 28.55 8.31
CA GLY A 552 -19.19 29.34 7.08
C GLY A 552 -20.59 29.44 6.47
N GLU A 553 -20.66 30.09 5.32
CA GLU A 553 -21.87 30.25 4.52
C GLU A 553 -21.55 30.06 3.05
N VAL A 554 -22.37 29.27 2.37
CA VAL A 554 -22.35 29.14 0.90
C VAL A 554 -23.46 30.03 0.35
N ARG A 555 -23.12 30.98 -0.52
CA ARG A 555 -24.07 31.86 -1.20
C ARG A 555 -24.07 31.55 -2.69
N VAL A 556 -25.24 31.33 -3.25
CA VAL A 556 -25.43 31.19 -4.68
C VAL A 556 -25.60 32.58 -5.28
N LEU A 557 -24.70 32.97 -6.14
CA LEU A 557 -24.69 34.30 -6.77
C LEU A 557 -25.37 34.32 -8.14
N TRP A 558 -25.41 33.18 -8.83
CA TRP A 558 -25.91 33.02 -10.20
C TRP A 558 -26.48 31.61 -10.38
N PRO A 559 -27.45 31.34 -11.27
CA PRO A 559 -28.15 32.29 -12.14
C PRO A 559 -29.35 32.98 -11.44
N GLU A 560 -29.67 34.17 -11.89
CA GLU A 560 -30.89 34.87 -11.45
C GLU A 560 -32.15 34.29 -12.12
N ALA A 561 -32.02 33.73 -13.34
CA ALA A 561 -33.09 33.07 -14.08
C ALA A 561 -32.52 31.90 -14.91
N LEU A 562 -33.38 30.98 -15.35
CA LEU A 562 -33.01 29.91 -16.28
C LEU A 562 -32.62 30.55 -17.63
N SER A 563 -31.39 30.33 -18.08
CA SER A 563 -30.94 30.61 -19.42
C SER A 563 -31.14 29.37 -20.31
N GLY A 564 -31.33 29.55 -21.59
CA GLY A 564 -31.44 28.43 -22.54
C GLY A 564 -30.14 27.73 -22.86
N ASP A 565 -29.02 28.17 -22.26
CA ASP A 565 -27.69 27.58 -22.39
C ASP A 565 -27.33 26.91 -21.08
N ASP A 566 -27.18 25.59 -21.10
CA ASP A 566 -26.92 24.77 -19.91
C ASP A 566 -25.63 25.17 -19.19
N ASN A 567 -24.59 25.60 -19.92
CA ASN A 567 -23.35 26.11 -19.35
C ASN A 567 -23.50 27.44 -18.62
N GLN A 568 -24.49 28.25 -18.98
CA GLN A 568 -24.80 29.49 -18.27
C GLN A 568 -25.79 29.31 -17.10
N ALA A 569 -26.38 28.12 -16.97
CA ALA A 569 -27.29 27.78 -15.88
C ALA A 569 -26.57 27.21 -14.62
N GLY A 570 -25.25 27.05 -14.65
CA GLY A 570 -24.44 26.58 -13.51
C GLY A 570 -24.37 27.64 -12.41
N PRO A 571 -24.40 27.27 -11.10
CA PRO A 571 -24.35 28.22 -10.00
C PRO A 571 -22.94 28.81 -9.86
N ALA A 572 -22.84 30.13 -9.85
CA ALA A 572 -21.68 30.80 -9.28
C ALA A 572 -21.81 30.82 -7.75
N LEU A 573 -20.85 30.28 -7.05
CA LEU A 573 -20.87 30.15 -5.61
C LEU A 573 -19.86 31.12 -4.96
N LEU A 574 -20.30 31.83 -3.93
CA LEU A 574 -19.43 32.53 -2.99
C LEU A 574 -19.32 31.71 -1.71
N LEU A 575 -18.13 31.23 -1.41
CA LEU A 575 -17.83 30.56 -0.14
C LEU A 575 -17.37 31.62 0.87
N VAL A 576 -18.16 31.84 1.91
CA VAL A 576 -17.83 32.79 2.97
C VAL A 576 -17.35 32.02 4.18
N PHE A 577 -16.06 32.05 4.44
CA PHE A 577 -15.46 31.43 5.62
C PHE A 577 -15.75 32.26 6.86
N GLY A 578 -16.32 31.65 7.92
CA GLY A 578 -16.47 32.29 9.20
C GLY A 578 -15.09 32.66 9.78
N ARG A 579 -14.93 33.90 10.28
CA ARG A 579 -13.75 34.24 11.06
C ARG A 579 -13.88 33.50 12.41
N GLY A 580 -13.00 32.52 12.63
CA GLY A 580 -12.81 31.95 13.96
C GLY A 580 -12.50 33.11 14.91
N ARG A 581 -13.29 33.25 15.96
CA ARG A 581 -12.88 34.09 17.10
C ARG A 581 -11.66 33.41 17.70
N ALA A 582 -10.52 34.10 17.70
CA ALA A 582 -9.29 33.71 18.37
C ALA A 582 -9.56 33.53 19.89
#